data_02f8dea18c794e7b30591e21d4ba18de
#
_entry.id   02f8dea18c794e7b30591e21d4ba18de
#
_cell.length_a   1.000
_cell.length_b   1.000
_cell.length_c   1.000
_cell.angle_alpha   90.00
_cell.angle_beta   90.00
_cell.angle_gamma   90.00
#
_symmetry.space_group_name_H-M   'P 1'
#
loop_
_entity.id
_entity.type
_entity.pdbx_description
1 polymer ?
#
loop_
_entity_poly.entity_id
_entity_poly.type
_entity_poly.pdbx_seq_one_letter_code
_entity_poly.pdbx_strand_id
1 'polypeptide(L)'
;MNHFAYRNGELFAEEVPLKRIAKEVGTPAYIYSLATLKRHYKVFDQAFSKVPHIVCFSVKANSNLALLHAFAKEGSGFDIVSGGELFRALKAGGDPKKIVFSGVGKKKDEIEYALNTGILMFNVESDQELIALNEIAAGIGKKAPISLRVNPDVDPQTHPYISTGMKKAKFGIDIKRSLETYKKAVSLANIDVVGVDCHIGSQLTSVTPFVDALAKVREYLDRVLAGELKKEGAQIRYLDLGGGLGINYHDETPPLPDDYAKAIIQGLDGLNVTLILEPGRVIVGNAGILLTEVQYIKETDTKKFVIVDGGMNDLIRPALYGSYQAILPVTESKGEKIVADVVGPICESGDFFAKDREITRPQRGDLLAVMSAGAYGFTMASNYNSHPKPPEILVDGDRYYVVRKRESLDDLINGEVIPPSLQ
;
A
#
# COMPACT_ATOMS: atom_id res chain seq x y z
N MET A 1 -0.30 -16.78 -6.39
CA MET A 1 0.92 -17.35 -7.06
C MET A 1 1.91 -16.21 -7.21
N ASN A 2 3.16 -16.43 -6.79
CA ASN A 2 4.27 -15.50 -6.97
C ASN A 2 5.42 -16.22 -7.70
N HIS A 3 6.46 -15.51 -8.08
CA HIS A 3 7.61 -16.07 -8.78
C HIS A 3 8.83 -16.23 -7.84
N PHE A 4 8.58 -16.56 -6.58
CA PHE A 4 9.60 -17.04 -5.65
C PHE A 4 9.40 -18.55 -5.47
N ALA A 5 10.37 -19.34 -5.90
CA ALA A 5 10.24 -20.80 -5.89
C ALA A 5 11.59 -21.50 -5.69
N TYR A 6 11.56 -22.65 -5.03
CA TYR A 6 12.74 -23.51 -4.94
C TYR A 6 13.01 -24.23 -6.25
N ARG A 7 14.29 -24.27 -6.62
CA ARG A 7 14.82 -25.08 -7.71
C ARG A 7 16.09 -25.76 -7.23
N ASN A 8 16.08 -27.07 -7.26
CA ASN A 8 17.19 -27.91 -6.76
C ASN A 8 17.63 -27.54 -5.33
N GLY A 9 16.67 -27.20 -4.46
CA GLY A 9 16.93 -26.84 -3.07
C GLY A 9 17.45 -25.42 -2.84
N GLU A 10 17.43 -24.55 -3.86
CA GLU A 10 17.77 -23.13 -3.74
C GLU A 10 16.58 -22.26 -4.12
N LEU A 11 16.36 -21.17 -3.36
CA LEU A 11 15.26 -20.23 -3.58
C LEU A 11 15.65 -19.19 -4.64
N PHE A 12 14.77 -19.04 -5.62
CA PHE A 12 14.90 -18.12 -6.73
C PHE A 12 13.84 -17.03 -6.68
N ALA A 13 14.17 -15.85 -7.18
CA ALA A 13 13.23 -14.85 -7.65
C ALA A 13 13.23 -14.91 -9.17
N GLU A 14 12.10 -15.30 -9.78
CA GLU A 14 12.00 -15.60 -11.21
C GLU A 14 13.08 -16.61 -11.64
N GLU A 15 14.07 -16.18 -12.47
CA GLU A 15 15.18 -17.03 -12.91
C GLU A 15 16.50 -16.73 -12.16
N VAL A 16 16.48 -15.80 -11.19
CA VAL A 16 17.68 -15.37 -10.47
C VAL A 16 17.78 -16.05 -9.11
N PRO A 17 18.85 -16.79 -8.79
CA PRO A 17 19.06 -17.34 -7.45
C PRO A 17 19.30 -16.23 -6.43
N LEU A 18 18.62 -16.29 -5.28
CA LEU A 18 18.75 -15.27 -4.24
C LEU A 18 20.18 -15.18 -3.66
N LYS A 19 20.91 -16.29 -3.64
CA LYS A 19 22.33 -16.31 -3.25
C LYS A 19 23.20 -15.41 -4.11
N ARG A 20 22.91 -15.34 -5.42
CA ARG A 20 23.64 -14.47 -6.34
C ARG A 20 23.43 -13.00 -5.93
N ILE A 21 22.17 -12.60 -5.65
CA ILE A 21 21.85 -11.23 -5.22
C ILE A 21 22.55 -10.93 -3.91
N ALA A 22 22.46 -11.83 -2.91
CA ALA A 22 23.13 -11.65 -1.62
C ALA A 22 24.65 -11.45 -1.77
N LYS A 23 25.29 -12.25 -2.63
CA LYS A 23 26.75 -12.15 -2.88
C LYS A 23 27.16 -10.84 -3.58
N GLU A 24 26.37 -10.37 -4.54
CA GLU A 24 26.73 -9.22 -5.38
C GLU A 24 26.26 -7.87 -4.78
N VAL A 25 25.18 -7.86 -4.01
CA VAL A 25 24.56 -6.64 -3.45
C VAL A 25 24.63 -6.56 -1.93
N GLY A 26 24.73 -7.71 -1.25
CA GLY A 26 24.70 -7.82 0.21
C GLY A 26 23.29 -7.85 0.79
N THR A 27 23.22 -8.10 2.11
CA THR A 27 22.01 -8.13 2.93
C THR A 27 22.02 -7.01 3.98
N PRO A 28 20.90 -6.65 4.64
CA PRO A 28 19.55 -6.97 4.19
C PRO A 28 19.23 -6.30 2.85
N ALA A 29 18.28 -6.87 2.07
CA ALA A 29 17.90 -6.32 0.77
C ALA A 29 16.42 -6.64 0.44
N TYR A 30 15.67 -5.66 -0.08
CA TYR A 30 14.36 -5.91 -0.66
C TYR A 30 14.48 -6.43 -2.09
N ILE A 31 13.75 -7.49 -2.41
CA ILE A 31 13.75 -8.09 -3.75
C ILE A 31 12.31 -8.20 -4.24
N TYR A 32 12.04 -7.65 -5.42
CA TYR A 32 10.74 -7.66 -6.07
C TYR A 32 10.80 -8.44 -7.39
N SER A 33 9.76 -9.21 -7.69
CA SER A 33 9.57 -9.88 -8.97
C SER A 33 8.70 -9.04 -9.89
N LEU A 34 9.22 -8.61 -11.03
CA LEU A 34 8.49 -7.83 -12.03
C LEU A 34 7.35 -8.66 -12.66
N ALA A 35 7.60 -9.94 -12.92
CA ALA A 35 6.60 -10.85 -13.47
C ALA A 35 5.39 -10.99 -12.51
N THR A 36 5.64 -11.07 -11.20
CA THR A 36 4.57 -11.11 -10.19
C THR A 36 3.80 -9.79 -10.15
N LEU A 37 4.51 -8.66 -10.11
CA LEU A 37 3.90 -7.32 -10.10
C LEU A 37 2.95 -7.12 -11.29
N LYS A 38 3.44 -7.35 -12.51
CA LYS A 38 2.64 -7.23 -13.74
C LYS A 38 1.46 -8.19 -13.76
N ARG A 39 1.68 -9.44 -13.37
CA ARG A 39 0.61 -10.43 -13.32
C ARG A 39 -0.49 -10.04 -12.34
N HIS A 40 -0.13 -9.63 -11.11
CA HIS A 40 -1.12 -9.25 -10.11
C HIS A 40 -1.94 -8.05 -10.56
N TYR A 41 -1.30 -7.02 -11.13
CA TYR A 41 -1.98 -5.87 -11.69
C TYR A 41 -2.97 -6.29 -12.80
N LYS A 42 -2.49 -7.05 -13.79
CA LYS A 42 -3.33 -7.49 -14.92
C LYS A 42 -4.51 -8.34 -14.48
N VAL A 43 -4.30 -9.29 -13.57
CA VAL A 43 -5.40 -10.13 -13.07
C VAL A 43 -6.44 -9.30 -12.33
N PHE A 44 -6.00 -8.31 -11.55
CA PHE A 44 -6.92 -7.41 -10.85
C PHE A 44 -7.70 -6.52 -11.82
N ASP A 45 -7.03 -5.88 -12.76
CA ASP A 45 -7.63 -5.02 -13.77
C ASP A 45 -8.63 -5.80 -14.67
N GLN A 46 -8.22 -6.96 -15.19
CA GLN A 46 -9.06 -7.80 -16.05
C GLN A 46 -10.32 -8.31 -15.35
N ALA A 47 -10.30 -8.53 -14.05
CA ALA A 47 -11.48 -8.95 -13.29
C ALA A 47 -12.64 -7.95 -13.39
N PHE A 48 -12.34 -6.65 -13.56
CA PHE A 48 -13.34 -5.58 -13.71
C PHE A 48 -13.63 -5.19 -15.17
N SER A 49 -13.12 -5.90 -16.16
CA SER A 49 -13.24 -5.57 -17.59
C SER A 49 -14.70 -5.44 -18.12
N LYS A 50 -15.68 -5.93 -17.37
CA LYS A 50 -17.11 -5.88 -17.73
C LYS A 50 -17.79 -4.54 -17.42
N VAL A 51 -17.12 -3.65 -16.70
CA VAL A 51 -17.64 -2.32 -16.31
C VAL A 51 -16.59 -1.24 -16.59
N PRO A 52 -17.00 0.01 -16.84
CA PRO A 52 -16.05 1.11 -16.89
C PRO A 52 -15.32 1.23 -15.55
N HIS A 53 -13.97 1.13 -15.55
CA HIS A 53 -13.20 1.19 -14.33
C HIS A 53 -11.80 1.79 -14.53
N ILE A 54 -11.21 2.25 -13.44
CA ILE A 54 -9.82 2.72 -13.34
C ILE A 54 -9.21 2.04 -12.11
N VAL A 55 -8.10 1.34 -12.32
CA VAL A 55 -7.29 0.82 -11.20
C VAL A 55 -6.23 1.84 -10.86
N CYS A 56 -6.33 2.45 -9.68
CA CYS A 56 -5.39 3.42 -9.13
C CYS A 56 -4.50 2.72 -8.10
N PHE A 57 -3.28 2.33 -8.47
CA PHE A 57 -2.37 1.68 -7.53
C PHE A 57 -2.07 2.59 -6.33
N SER A 58 -2.27 2.10 -5.09
CA SER A 58 -1.98 2.84 -3.86
C SER A 58 -0.48 2.97 -3.63
N VAL A 59 0.08 4.17 -3.88
CA VAL A 59 1.52 4.47 -3.79
C VAL A 59 2.08 4.20 -2.39
N LYS A 60 1.28 4.45 -1.34
CA LYS A 60 1.60 4.17 0.06
C LYS A 60 2.02 2.72 0.33
N ALA A 61 1.56 1.76 -0.48
CA ALA A 61 1.93 0.35 -0.30
C ALA A 61 3.38 0.09 -0.75
N ASN A 62 3.81 0.69 -1.86
CA ASN A 62 5.19 0.69 -2.33
C ASN A 62 5.42 1.86 -3.29
N SER A 63 6.34 2.76 -2.95
CA SER A 63 6.58 4.00 -3.69
C SER A 63 7.85 3.99 -4.55
N ASN A 64 8.45 2.82 -4.80
CA ASN A 64 9.64 2.72 -5.64
C ASN A 64 9.34 3.14 -7.08
N LEU A 65 10.17 4.03 -7.65
CA LEU A 65 9.93 4.58 -8.99
C LEU A 65 9.88 3.52 -10.10
N ALA A 66 10.69 2.47 -10.01
CA ALA A 66 10.70 1.42 -11.02
C ALA A 66 9.39 0.61 -11.00
N LEU A 67 8.86 0.33 -9.80
CA LEU A 67 7.58 -0.35 -9.64
C LEU A 67 6.43 0.53 -10.13
N LEU A 68 6.40 1.81 -9.73
CA LEU A 68 5.40 2.75 -10.21
C LEU A 68 5.45 2.91 -11.73
N HIS A 69 6.66 2.97 -12.31
CA HIS A 69 6.82 3.03 -13.77
C HIS A 69 6.28 1.77 -14.46
N ALA A 70 6.53 0.58 -13.88
CA ALA A 70 5.97 -0.67 -14.42
C ALA A 70 4.44 -0.63 -14.42
N PHE A 71 3.79 -0.14 -13.36
CA PHE A 71 2.34 0.01 -13.30
C PHE A 71 1.81 1.08 -14.26
N ALA A 72 2.48 2.23 -14.39
CA ALA A 72 2.11 3.26 -15.36
C ALA A 72 2.14 2.71 -16.81
N LYS A 73 3.12 1.88 -17.14
CA LYS A 73 3.20 1.18 -18.44
C LYS A 73 2.07 0.18 -18.69
N GLU A 74 1.56 -0.43 -17.63
CA GLU A 74 0.38 -1.31 -17.71
C GLU A 74 -0.95 -0.52 -17.73
N GLY A 75 -0.91 0.83 -17.67
CA GLY A 75 -2.09 1.70 -17.75
C GLY A 75 -2.71 2.08 -16.41
N SER A 76 -2.05 1.77 -15.30
CA SER A 76 -2.52 2.12 -13.95
C SER A 76 -2.65 3.62 -13.74
N GLY A 77 -3.70 4.03 -13.02
CA GLY A 77 -3.73 5.26 -12.24
C GLY A 77 -2.98 5.10 -10.92
N PHE A 78 -3.06 6.14 -10.07
CA PHE A 78 -2.43 6.13 -8.75
C PHE A 78 -3.33 6.75 -7.69
N ASP A 79 -3.46 6.07 -6.55
CA ASP A 79 -3.97 6.64 -5.31
C ASP A 79 -2.78 7.18 -4.51
N ILE A 80 -2.82 8.49 -4.23
CA ILE A 80 -1.78 9.21 -3.50
C ILE A 80 -2.33 9.83 -2.22
N VAL A 81 -1.46 10.02 -1.23
CA VAL A 81 -1.82 10.63 0.06
C VAL A 81 -0.91 11.80 0.46
N SER A 82 -0.01 12.23 -0.44
CA SER A 82 0.87 13.39 -0.24
C SER A 82 1.38 13.97 -1.55
N GLY A 83 1.90 15.20 -1.50
CA GLY A 83 2.61 15.81 -2.63
C GLY A 83 3.86 15.04 -3.05
N GLY A 84 4.54 14.38 -2.10
CA GLY A 84 5.68 13.50 -2.38
C GLY A 84 5.30 12.27 -3.20
N GLU A 85 4.14 11.66 -2.93
CA GLU A 85 3.62 10.56 -3.73
C GLU A 85 3.16 11.04 -5.12
N LEU A 86 2.54 12.23 -5.22
CA LEU A 86 2.24 12.85 -6.51
C LEU A 86 3.50 13.03 -7.36
N PHE A 87 4.55 13.60 -6.77
CA PHE A 87 5.84 13.77 -7.45
C PHE A 87 6.39 12.43 -7.97
N ARG A 88 6.34 11.38 -7.16
CA ARG A 88 6.78 10.04 -7.56
C ARG A 88 5.94 9.46 -8.69
N ALA A 89 4.61 9.55 -8.60
CA ALA A 89 3.69 9.06 -9.62
C ALA A 89 3.95 9.73 -10.97
N LEU A 90 4.13 11.05 -10.99
CA LEU A 90 4.43 11.82 -12.20
C LEU A 90 5.81 11.47 -12.77
N LYS A 91 6.84 11.36 -11.92
CA LYS A 91 8.18 10.95 -12.34
C LYS A 91 8.22 9.54 -12.90
N ALA A 92 7.34 8.67 -12.44
CA ALA A 92 7.16 7.32 -12.97
C ALA A 92 6.39 7.27 -14.31
N GLY A 93 5.87 8.40 -14.79
CA GLY A 93 5.10 8.50 -16.03
C GLY A 93 3.60 8.23 -15.85
N GLY A 94 3.08 8.41 -14.64
CA GLY A 94 1.66 8.31 -14.35
C GLY A 94 0.85 9.40 -15.07
N ASP A 95 -0.33 9.03 -15.57
CA ASP A 95 -1.28 9.95 -16.17
C ASP A 95 -2.00 10.76 -15.07
N PRO A 96 -1.86 12.10 -15.01
CA PRO A 96 -2.57 12.92 -14.03
C PRO A 96 -4.08 12.68 -14.01
N LYS A 97 -4.68 12.39 -15.17
CA LYS A 97 -6.12 12.14 -15.31
C LYS A 97 -6.59 10.81 -14.70
N LYS A 98 -5.67 10.03 -14.16
CA LYS A 98 -5.92 8.78 -13.44
C LYS A 98 -5.35 8.84 -12.02
N ILE A 99 -5.10 10.04 -11.46
CA ILE A 99 -4.59 10.19 -10.10
C ILE A 99 -5.71 10.67 -9.19
N VAL A 100 -5.94 9.97 -8.08
CA VAL A 100 -6.82 10.36 -6.98
C VAL A 100 -6.01 10.73 -5.76
N PHE A 101 -6.40 11.79 -5.04
CA PHE A 101 -5.68 12.28 -3.87
C PHE A 101 -6.53 12.09 -2.61
N SER A 102 -6.20 11.07 -1.83
CA SER A 102 -6.84 10.67 -0.58
C SER A 102 -6.08 11.21 0.65
N GLY A 103 -6.62 10.95 1.87
CA GLY A 103 -5.95 11.29 3.13
C GLY A 103 -6.46 12.56 3.79
N VAL A 104 -6.45 12.55 5.14
CA VAL A 104 -7.11 13.53 6.02
C VAL A 104 -6.32 14.82 6.26
N GLY A 105 -5.10 14.94 5.74
CA GLY A 105 -4.20 16.04 6.11
C GLY A 105 -3.50 16.69 4.92
N LYS A 106 -4.21 16.87 3.80
CA LYS A 106 -3.69 17.54 2.60
C LYS A 106 -3.31 18.99 2.93
N LYS A 107 -2.07 19.38 2.64
CA LYS A 107 -1.57 20.73 2.87
C LYS A 107 -1.87 21.66 1.69
N LYS A 108 -1.82 22.97 1.92
CA LYS A 108 -2.07 23.98 0.89
C LYS A 108 -1.19 23.80 -0.34
N ASP A 109 0.12 23.69 -0.14
CA ASP A 109 1.10 23.49 -1.21
C ASP A 109 0.90 22.20 -1.99
N GLU A 110 0.50 21.13 -1.33
CA GLU A 110 0.17 19.85 -1.98
C GLU A 110 -1.10 19.95 -2.81
N ILE A 111 -2.13 20.65 -2.31
CA ILE A 111 -3.37 20.92 -3.04
C ILE A 111 -3.09 21.77 -4.28
N GLU A 112 -2.33 22.88 -4.14
CA GLU A 112 -1.93 23.74 -5.26
C GLU A 112 -1.14 22.95 -6.31
N TYR A 113 -0.21 22.08 -5.87
CA TYR A 113 0.55 21.23 -6.77
C TYR A 113 -0.36 20.27 -7.55
N ALA A 114 -1.29 19.61 -6.86
CA ALA A 114 -2.22 18.67 -7.48
C ALA A 114 -3.20 19.34 -8.44
N LEU A 115 -3.74 20.52 -8.07
CA LEU A 115 -4.59 21.34 -8.94
C LEU A 115 -3.84 21.82 -10.18
N ASN A 116 -2.57 22.24 -10.03
CA ASN A 116 -1.74 22.67 -11.15
C ASN A 116 -1.38 21.50 -12.07
N THR A 117 -1.18 20.33 -11.53
CA THR A 117 -0.97 19.07 -12.27
C THR A 117 -2.24 18.65 -13.03
N GLY A 118 -3.43 18.98 -12.50
CA GLY A 118 -4.72 18.62 -13.08
C GLY A 118 -5.07 17.15 -12.88
N ILE A 119 -4.93 16.66 -11.64
CA ILE A 119 -5.30 15.30 -11.24
C ILE A 119 -6.78 14.99 -11.51
N LEU A 120 -7.17 13.73 -11.41
CA LEU A 120 -8.55 13.29 -11.64
C LEU A 120 -9.50 13.89 -10.60
N MET A 121 -9.21 13.70 -9.30
CA MET A 121 -10.02 14.25 -8.22
C MET A 121 -9.32 14.15 -6.86
N PHE A 122 -9.87 14.92 -5.90
CA PHE A 122 -9.54 14.83 -4.48
C PHE A 122 -10.64 14.05 -3.74
N ASN A 123 -10.28 13.06 -2.94
CA ASN A 123 -11.16 12.40 -1.99
C ASN A 123 -11.18 13.22 -0.71
N VAL A 124 -12.26 14.00 -0.49
CA VAL A 124 -12.42 14.97 0.60
C VAL A 124 -12.91 14.27 1.86
N GLU A 125 -12.24 14.53 2.97
CA GLU A 125 -12.44 13.81 4.23
C GLU A 125 -13.16 14.65 5.30
N SER A 126 -13.36 15.96 5.08
CA SER A 126 -14.04 16.86 6.05
C SER A 126 -14.59 18.14 5.43
N ASP A 127 -15.54 18.78 6.13
CA ASP A 127 -16.09 20.10 5.74
C ASP A 127 -15.02 21.20 5.73
N GLN A 128 -14.04 21.14 6.63
CA GLN A 128 -12.95 22.13 6.66
C GLN A 128 -12.02 21.98 5.47
N GLU A 129 -11.69 20.74 5.09
CA GLU A 129 -10.93 20.46 3.88
C GLU A 129 -11.64 20.94 2.62
N LEU A 130 -12.96 20.72 2.54
CA LEU A 130 -13.78 21.20 1.43
C LEU A 130 -13.68 22.73 1.26
N ILE A 131 -13.78 23.47 2.35
CA ILE A 131 -13.65 24.95 2.32
C ILE A 131 -12.24 25.36 1.90
N ALA A 132 -11.21 24.73 2.49
CA ALA A 132 -9.82 25.02 2.13
C ALA A 132 -9.54 24.76 0.64
N LEU A 133 -10.06 23.65 0.09
CA LEU A 133 -9.97 23.33 -1.34
C LEU A 133 -10.61 24.41 -2.22
N ASN A 134 -11.81 24.89 -1.85
CA ASN A 134 -12.48 25.96 -2.57
C ASN A 134 -11.67 27.26 -2.56
N GLU A 135 -11.14 27.66 -1.40
CA GLU A 135 -10.33 28.88 -1.25
C GLU A 135 -9.01 28.80 -2.04
N ILE A 136 -8.33 27.65 -1.97
CA ILE A 136 -7.08 27.42 -2.70
C ILE A 136 -7.33 27.43 -4.20
N ALA A 137 -8.36 26.73 -4.66
CA ALA A 137 -8.74 26.68 -6.07
C ALA A 137 -9.11 28.07 -6.61
N ALA A 138 -9.85 28.87 -5.82
CA ALA A 138 -10.14 30.28 -6.13
C ALA A 138 -8.87 31.10 -6.29
N GLY A 139 -7.90 30.96 -5.35
CA GLY A 139 -6.66 31.71 -5.35
C GLY A 139 -5.77 31.49 -6.60
N ILE A 140 -5.94 30.32 -7.26
CA ILE A 140 -5.20 29.99 -8.49
C ILE A 140 -6.09 29.95 -9.76
N GLY A 141 -7.34 30.42 -9.65
CA GLY A 141 -8.28 30.51 -10.78
C GLY A 141 -8.69 29.15 -11.37
N LYS A 142 -8.81 28.12 -10.54
CA LYS A 142 -9.18 26.73 -10.95
C LYS A 142 -10.44 26.25 -10.26
N LYS A 143 -10.99 25.13 -10.76
CA LYS A 143 -11.98 24.33 -10.05
C LYS A 143 -11.33 23.04 -9.59
N ALA A 144 -11.63 22.64 -8.34
CA ALA A 144 -11.18 21.39 -7.76
C ALA A 144 -12.21 20.27 -8.03
N PRO A 145 -11.89 19.25 -8.84
CA PRO A 145 -12.72 18.07 -8.95
C PRO A 145 -12.64 17.27 -7.66
N ILE A 146 -13.79 16.95 -7.06
CA ILE A 146 -13.81 16.23 -5.77
C ILE A 146 -14.76 15.04 -5.80
N SER A 147 -14.44 14.03 -4.99
CA SER A 147 -15.40 13.11 -4.37
C SER A 147 -15.49 13.39 -2.88
N LEU A 148 -16.61 13.08 -2.24
CA LEU A 148 -16.67 13.04 -0.78
C LEU A 148 -16.44 11.61 -0.32
N ARG A 149 -15.50 11.43 0.61
CA ARG A 149 -15.29 10.15 1.26
C ARG A 149 -16.34 9.95 2.35
N VAL A 150 -17.28 9.06 2.07
CA VAL A 150 -18.33 8.70 3.01
C VAL A 150 -17.90 7.49 3.84
N ASN A 151 -18.15 7.56 5.14
CA ASN A 151 -17.93 6.44 6.05
C ASN A 151 -19.24 5.68 6.24
N PRO A 152 -19.37 4.43 5.71
CA PRO A 152 -20.60 3.66 5.76
C PRO A 152 -20.86 2.99 7.11
N ASP A 153 -19.96 3.12 8.07
CA ASP A 153 -20.02 2.44 9.38
C ASP A 153 -20.17 0.92 9.23
N VAL A 154 -19.23 0.30 8.51
CA VAL A 154 -19.12 -1.15 8.32
C VAL A 154 -17.88 -1.65 9.03
N ASP A 155 -18.02 -2.74 9.81
CA ASP A 155 -16.88 -3.42 10.43
C ASP A 155 -16.15 -4.28 9.41
N PRO A 156 -14.89 -3.95 9.06
CA PRO A 156 -14.11 -4.73 8.11
C PRO A 156 -13.56 -6.03 8.69
N GLN A 157 -13.75 -6.29 9.98
CA GLN A 157 -13.25 -7.48 10.70
C GLN A 157 -11.73 -7.68 10.54
N THR A 158 -10.97 -6.59 10.63
CA THR A 158 -9.52 -6.57 10.49
C THR A 158 -8.85 -6.00 11.74
N HIS A 159 -7.50 -5.99 11.75
CA HIS A 159 -6.75 -5.40 12.87
C HIS A 159 -7.18 -3.93 13.11
N PRO A 160 -7.41 -3.50 14.36
CA PRO A 160 -7.93 -2.17 14.69
C PRO A 160 -7.18 -0.99 14.05
N TYR A 161 -5.85 -1.09 13.91
CA TYR A 161 -5.02 -0.02 13.33
C TYR A 161 -5.16 0.13 11.81
N ILE A 162 -5.75 -0.85 11.11
CA ILE A 162 -5.97 -0.82 9.65
C ILE A 162 -7.45 -0.82 9.25
N SER A 163 -8.36 -0.69 10.23
CA SER A 163 -9.80 -0.47 10.03
C SER A 163 -10.07 1.02 9.83
N THR A 164 -10.72 1.41 8.73
CA THR A 164 -11.00 2.81 8.38
C THR A 164 -12.47 3.10 8.15
N GLY A 165 -13.31 2.09 8.04
CA GLY A 165 -14.75 2.19 7.76
C GLY A 165 -15.65 2.31 8.99
N MET A 166 -15.10 2.32 10.19
CA MET A 166 -15.86 2.42 11.44
C MET A 166 -16.06 3.88 11.85
N LYS A 167 -17.19 4.16 12.52
CA LYS A 167 -17.58 5.50 13.00
C LYS A 167 -16.55 6.20 13.89
N LYS A 168 -15.69 5.45 14.59
CA LYS A 168 -14.62 5.97 15.45
C LYS A 168 -13.32 6.27 14.68
N ALA A 169 -13.23 5.92 13.40
CA ALA A 169 -12.06 6.19 12.58
C ALA A 169 -11.95 7.68 12.25
N LYS A 170 -10.72 8.18 12.11
CA LYS A 170 -10.46 9.56 11.69
C LYS A 170 -10.82 9.86 10.23
N PHE A 171 -11.22 8.84 9.47
CA PHE A 171 -11.39 8.88 8.03
C PHE A 171 -12.85 9.04 7.63
N GLY A 172 -13.07 9.86 6.59
CA GLY A 172 -14.36 10.03 5.94
C GLY A 172 -15.39 10.80 6.76
N ILE A 173 -16.44 11.22 6.08
CA ILE A 173 -17.60 11.93 6.64
C ILE A 173 -18.68 10.88 6.94
N ASP A 174 -19.30 10.95 8.12
CA ASP A 174 -20.44 10.09 8.46
C ASP A 174 -21.50 10.15 7.35
N ILE A 175 -21.90 9.00 6.81
CA ILE A 175 -22.83 8.90 5.69
C ILE A 175 -24.15 9.66 5.94
N LYS A 176 -24.57 9.79 7.20
CA LYS A 176 -25.79 10.53 7.57
C LYS A 176 -25.65 12.05 7.42
N ARG A 177 -24.41 12.56 7.57
CA ARG A 177 -24.09 13.99 7.43
C ARG A 177 -23.59 14.36 6.04
N SER A 178 -23.17 13.39 5.26
CA SER A 178 -22.53 13.62 3.98
C SER A 178 -23.44 14.30 2.95
N LEU A 179 -24.77 14.15 3.07
CA LEU A 179 -25.73 14.86 2.19
C LEU A 179 -25.65 16.39 2.39
N GLU A 180 -25.53 16.86 3.63
CA GLU A 180 -25.38 18.29 3.92
C GLU A 180 -24.04 18.82 3.38
N THR A 181 -22.98 18.03 3.53
CA THR A 181 -21.66 18.37 2.96
C THR A 181 -21.70 18.42 1.43
N TYR A 182 -22.44 17.52 0.77
CA TYR A 182 -22.63 17.58 -0.68
C TYR A 182 -23.38 18.84 -1.13
N LYS A 183 -24.49 19.19 -0.46
CA LYS A 183 -25.21 20.44 -0.73
C LYS A 183 -24.28 21.65 -0.62
N LYS A 184 -23.47 21.69 0.44
CA LYS A 184 -22.45 22.72 0.62
C LYS A 184 -21.43 22.71 -0.52
N ALA A 185 -20.92 21.55 -0.90
CA ALA A 185 -19.93 21.41 -1.97
C ALA A 185 -20.45 21.96 -3.31
N VAL A 186 -21.68 21.63 -3.68
CA VAL A 186 -22.33 22.11 -4.92
C VAL A 186 -22.52 23.63 -4.91
N SER A 187 -22.72 24.26 -3.74
CA SER A 187 -22.86 25.72 -3.63
C SER A 187 -21.54 26.47 -3.76
N LEU A 188 -20.39 25.81 -3.71
CA LEU A 188 -19.07 26.42 -3.76
C LEU A 188 -18.60 26.60 -5.21
N ALA A 189 -18.27 27.85 -5.57
CA ALA A 189 -17.99 28.25 -6.96
C ALA A 189 -16.78 27.54 -7.59
N ASN A 190 -15.79 27.16 -6.78
CA ASN A 190 -14.51 26.58 -7.26
C ASN A 190 -14.42 25.07 -6.98
N ILE A 191 -15.53 24.43 -6.70
CA ILE A 191 -15.64 22.99 -6.52
C ILE A 191 -16.40 22.36 -7.69
N ASP A 192 -15.96 21.22 -8.17
CA ASP A 192 -16.66 20.34 -9.13
C ASP A 192 -16.87 18.98 -8.47
N VAL A 193 -18.12 18.69 -8.08
CA VAL A 193 -18.48 17.44 -7.42
C VAL A 193 -18.62 16.34 -8.46
N VAL A 194 -17.66 15.44 -8.54
CA VAL A 194 -17.56 14.42 -9.60
C VAL A 194 -17.76 12.98 -9.10
N GLY A 195 -17.69 12.73 -7.81
CA GLY A 195 -17.71 11.35 -7.30
C GLY A 195 -18.12 11.19 -5.84
N VAL A 196 -18.20 9.93 -5.47
CA VAL A 196 -18.31 9.43 -4.09
C VAL A 196 -17.16 8.47 -3.86
N ASP A 197 -16.50 8.57 -2.70
CA ASP A 197 -15.47 7.64 -2.23
C ASP A 197 -15.92 6.90 -0.97
N CYS A 198 -15.51 5.65 -0.86
CA CYS A 198 -15.72 4.81 0.31
C CYS A 198 -14.56 3.83 0.48
N HIS A 199 -13.82 3.92 1.58
CA HIS A 199 -12.76 2.96 1.90
C HIS A 199 -12.94 2.43 3.31
N ILE A 200 -13.12 1.10 3.48
CA ILE A 200 -13.51 0.49 4.75
C ILE A 200 -12.35 -0.10 5.55
N GLY A 201 -11.22 -0.38 4.95
CA GLY A 201 -10.08 -0.96 5.66
C GLY A 201 -9.08 -1.66 4.77
N SER A 202 -8.17 -2.41 5.39
CA SER A 202 -7.09 -3.12 4.72
C SER A 202 -6.98 -4.55 5.24
N GLN A 203 -6.47 -5.47 4.42
CA GLN A 203 -6.35 -6.91 4.72
C GLN A 203 -7.72 -7.56 4.99
N LEU A 204 -8.73 -7.26 4.16
CA LEU A 204 -10.02 -7.92 4.22
C LEU A 204 -9.92 -9.29 3.55
N THR A 205 -10.30 -10.32 4.29
CA THR A 205 -10.24 -11.72 3.85
C THR A 205 -11.61 -12.31 3.50
N SER A 206 -12.64 -11.46 3.46
CA SER A 206 -14.00 -11.79 3.06
C SER A 206 -14.55 -10.72 2.10
N VAL A 207 -15.44 -11.12 1.19
CA VAL A 207 -16.14 -10.23 0.27
C VAL A 207 -17.28 -9.47 0.96
N THR A 208 -17.89 -10.05 1.99
CA THR A 208 -19.09 -9.53 2.65
C THR A 208 -18.97 -8.05 3.08
N PRO A 209 -17.91 -7.60 3.78
CA PRO A 209 -17.81 -6.19 4.17
C PRO A 209 -17.81 -5.22 2.98
N PHE A 210 -17.25 -5.62 1.84
CA PHE A 210 -17.27 -4.80 0.63
C PHE A 210 -18.67 -4.67 0.03
N VAL A 211 -19.42 -5.78 0.00
CA VAL A 211 -20.81 -5.80 -0.48
C VAL A 211 -21.70 -4.96 0.43
N ASP A 212 -21.56 -5.08 1.74
CA ASP A 212 -22.32 -4.31 2.72
C ASP A 212 -22.03 -2.82 2.61
N ALA A 213 -20.77 -2.44 2.43
CA ALA A 213 -20.37 -1.05 2.22
C ALA A 213 -20.96 -0.50 0.90
N LEU A 214 -20.84 -1.26 -0.19
CA LEU A 214 -21.41 -0.88 -1.48
C LEU A 214 -22.92 -0.71 -1.42
N ALA A 215 -23.65 -1.60 -0.73
CA ALA A 215 -25.10 -1.49 -0.56
C ALA A 215 -25.51 -0.19 0.13
N LYS A 216 -24.80 0.19 1.22
CA LYS A 216 -25.03 1.47 1.93
C LYS A 216 -24.69 2.69 1.08
N VAL A 217 -23.57 2.62 0.33
CA VAL A 217 -23.17 3.71 -0.57
C VAL A 217 -24.15 3.83 -1.74
N ARG A 218 -24.67 2.71 -2.24
CA ARG A 218 -25.70 2.71 -3.29
C ARG A 218 -26.99 3.38 -2.81
N GLU A 219 -27.53 2.99 -1.65
CA GLU A 219 -28.71 3.65 -1.06
C GLU A 219 -28.48 5.16 -0.93
N TYR A 220 -27.29 5.56 -0.52
CA TYR A 220 -26.90 6.96 -0.44
C TYR A 220 -26.90 7.62 -1.82
N LEU A 221 -26.27 7.00 -2.82
CA LEU A 221 -26.22 7.49 -4.20
C LEU A 221 -27.63 7.63 -4.80
N ASP A 222 -28.52 6.64 -4.60
CA ASP A 222 -29.88 6.70 -5.10
C ASP A 222 -30.64 7.90 -4.51
N ARG A 223 -30.44 8.22 -3.24
CA ARG A 223 -31.02 9.40 -2.58
C ARG A 223 -30.39 10.70 -3.10
N VAL A 224 -29.08 10.74 -3.29
CA VAL A 224 -28.34 11.90 -3.81
C VAL A 224 -28.69 12.16 -5.27
N LEU A 225 -28.74 11.13 -6.10
CA LEU A 225 -28.99 11.25 -7.54
C LEU A 225 -30.47 11.43 -7.88
N ALA A 226 -31.39 10.87 -7.09
CA ALA A 226 -32.81 10.89 -7.38
C ALA A 226 -33.49 12.22 -7.01
N GLY A 227 -32.97 12.99 -6.09
CA GLY A 227 -33.79 14.05 -5.50
C GLY A 227 -33.23 15.46 -5.58
N GLU A 228 -32.14 15.74 -4.91
CA GLU A 228 -31.78 17.13 -4.58
C GLU A 228 -30.57 17.63 -5.35
N LEU A 229 -29.53 16.81 -5.50
CA LEU A 229 -28.27 17.24 -6.12
C LEU A 229 -28.32 17.27 -7.65
N LYS A 230 -29.15 16.47 -8.28
CA LYS A 230 -29.34 16.51 -9.72
C LYS A 230 -29.96 17.84 -10.18
N LYS A 231 -30.78 18.44 -9.34
CA LYS A 231 -31.37 19.78 -9.59
C LYS A 231 -30.36 20.90 -9.45
N GLU A 232 -29.27 20.68 -8.71
CA GLU A 232 -28.22 21.67 -8.40
C GLU A 232 -26.99 21.56 -9.32
N GLY A 233 -26.99 20.61 -10.29
CA GLY A 233 -25.94 20.51 -11.32
C GLY A 233 -24.78 19.55 -11.00
N ALA A 234 -24.82 18.84 -9.88
CA ALA A 234 -23.82 17.81 -9.60
C ALA A 234 -23.97 16.61 -10.53
N GLN A 235 -22.87 16.17 -11.12
CA GLN A 235 -22.81 14.96 -11.96
C GLN A 235 -21.84 13.95 -11.33
N ILE A 236 -22.39 12.98 -10.60
CA ILE A 236 -21.58 11.88 -10.08
C ILE A 236 -21.18 10.97 -11.25
N ARG A 237 -19.91 11.02 -11.62
CA ARG A 237 -19.31 10.25 -12.72
C ARG A 237 -18.46 9.09 -12.18
N TYR A 238 -17.98 9.19 -10.94
CA TYR A 238 -17.06 8.25 -10.35
C TYR A 238 -17.60 7.70 -9.03
N LEU A 239 -17.43 6.40 -8.85
CA LEU A 239 -17.59 5.73 -7.57
C LEU A 239 -16.25 5.09 -7.19
N ASP A 240 -15.58 5.63 -6.17
CA ASP A 240 -14.35 5.08 -5.65
C ASP A 240 -14.67 4.14 -4.48
N LEU A 241 -14.27 2.89 -4.57
CA LEU A 241 -14.46 1.90 -3.51
C LEU A 241 -13.16 1.66 -2.71
N GLY A 242 -12.13 2.45 -2.99
CA GLY A 242 -10.84 2.30 -2.34
C GLY A 242 -10.17 0.96 -2.64
N GLY A 243 -9.32 0.55 -1.72
CA GLY A 243 -8.66 -0.75 -1.75
C GLY A 243 -9.19 -1.67 -0.64
N GLY A 244 -8.28 -2.47 -0.10
CA GLY A 244 -8.57 -3.27 1.10
C GLY A 244 -8.49 -4.78 0.91
N LEU A 245 -8.57 -5.28 -0.32
CA LEU A 245 -8.45 -6.72 -0.58
C LEU A 245 -7.14 -7.27 -0.01
N GLY A 246 -7.27 -8.31 0.82
CA GLY A 246 -6.18 -8.94 1.53
C GLY A 246 -5.34 -9.88 0.68
N ILE A 247 -4.25 -10.36 1.28
CA ILE A 247 -3.41 -11.43 0.75
C ILE A 247 -3.24 -12.51 1.80
N ASN A 248 -2.79 -13.68 1.37
CA ASN A 248 -2.38 -14.73 2.28
C ASN A 248 -1.00 -14.38 2.86
N TYR A 249 -0.90 -14.32 4.18
CA TYR A 249 0.35 -14.24 4.93
C TYR A 249 0.67 -15.56 5.62
N HIS A 250 -0.36 -16.28 6.11
CA HIS A 250 -0.24 -17.54 6.84
C HIS A 250 -1.33 -18.54 6.42
N ASP A 251 -2.49 -18.48 7.06
CA ASP A 251 -3.61 -19.42 6.88
C ASP A 251 -4.84 -18.75 6.27
N GLU A 252 -4.74 -17.45 5.97
CA GLU A 252 -5.85 -16.71 5.40
C GLU A 252 -6.15 -17.18 3.97
N THR A 253 -7.42 -17.17 3.62
CA THR A 253 -7.89 -17.49 2.26
C THR A 253 -8.67 -16.28 1.73
N PRO A 254 -7.99 -15.18 1.39
CA PRO A 254 -8.65 -13.99 0.86
C PRO A 254 -9.33 -14.31 -0.48
N PRO A 255 -10.42 -13.59 -0.81
CA PRO A 255 -11.09 -13.72 -2.10
C PRO A 255 -10.11 -13.47 -3.25
N LEU A 256 -10.27 -14.21 -4.34
CA LEU A 256 -9.56 -13.90 -5.58
C LEU A 256 -10.11 -12.60 -6.20
N PRO A 257 -9.33 -11.89 -7.02
CA PRO A 257 -9.81 -10.71 -7.72
C PRO A 257 -11.10 -10.92 -8.50
N ASP A 258 -11.28 -12.08 -9.13
CA ASP A 258 -12.50 -12.44 -9.87
C ASP A 258 -13.73 -12.56 -8.96
N ASP A 259 -13.59 -13.19 -7.78
CA ASP A 259 -14.68 -13.33 -6.81
C ASP A 259 -15.08 -11.96 -6.23
N TYR A 260 -14.08 -11.14 -5.92
CA TYR A 260 -14.28 -9.77 -5.48
C TYR A 260 -14.98 -8.94 -6.56
N ALA A 261 -14.47 -8.95 -7.79
CA ALA A 261 -15.04 -8.21 -8.91
C ALA A 261 -16.49 -8.64 -9.21
N LYS A 262 -16.76 -9.93 -9.23
CA LYS A 262 -18.12 -10.46 -9.44
C LYS A 262 -19.11 -9.90 -8.42
N ALA A 263 -18.76 -9.88 -7.17
CA ALA A 263 -19.63 -9.38 -6.11
C ALA A 263 -19.84 -7.85 -6.21
N ILE A 264 -18.77 -7.10 -6.50
CA ILE A 264 -18.88 -5.63 -6.69
C ILE A 264 -19.71 -5.28 -7.92
N ILE A 265 -19.46 -5.92 -9.06
CA ILE A 265 -20.18 -5.66 -10.33
C ILE A 265 -21.68 -5.91 -10.17
N GLN A 266 -22.09 -6.95 -9.44
CA GLN A 266 -23.50 -7.19 -9.13
C GLN A 266 -24.15 -6.03 -8.34
N GLY A 267 -23.40 -5.42 -7.42
CA GLY A 267 -23.87 -4.27 -6.66
C GLY A 267 -23.96 -2.97 -7.46
N LEU A 268 -23.31 -2.88 -8.63
CA LEU A 268 -23.30 -1.69 -9.48
C LEU A 268 -24.44 -1.65 -10.50
N ASP A 269 -25.26 -2.70 -10.59
CA ASP A 269 -26.32 -2.80 -11.62
C ASP A 269 -27.23 -1.57 -11.64
N GLY A 270 -27.42 -0.99 -12.82
CA GLY A 270 -28.22 0.24 -13.03
C GLY A 270 -27.50 1.56 -12.66
N LEU A 271 -26.27 1.55 -12.13
CA LEU A 271 -25.48 2.76 -11.91
C LEU A 271 -24.65 3.10 -13.16
N ASN A 272 -24.74 4.34 -13.63
CA ASN A 272 -23.93 4.83 -14.74
C ASN A 272 -22.72 5.63 -14.22
N VAL A 273 -21.76 4.93 -13.67
CA VAL A 273 -20.54 5.50 -13.11
C VAL A 273 -19.29 4.74 -13.58
N THR A 274 -18.15 5.40 -13.58
CA THR A 274 -16.86 4.74 -13.70
C THR A 274 -16.39 4.33 -12.31
N LEU A 275 -16.12 3.04 -12.12
CA LEU A 275 -15.59 2.50 -10.87
C LEU A 275 -14.11 2.85 -10.71
N ILE A 276 -13.72 3.37 -9.55
CA ILE A 276 -12.33 3.53 -9.16
C ILE A 276 -12.01 2.51 -8.07
N LEU A 277 -10.83 1.92 -8.18
CA LEU A 277 -10.32 0.92 -7.25
C LEU A 277 -8.89 1.28 -6.88
N GLU A 278 -8.56 1.20 -5.58
CA GLU A 278 -7.26 1.60 -5.03
C GLU A 278 -6.47 0.40 -4.45
N PRO A 279 -6.17 -0.66 -5.24
CA PRO A 279 -5.43 -1.79 -4.73
C PRO A 279 -3.98 -1.39 -4.41
N GLY A 280 -3.50 -1.80 -3.25
CA GLY A 280 -2.08 -1.69 -2.88
C GLY A 280 -1.52 -3.07 -2.54
N ARG A 281 -1.87 -3.56 -1.35
CA ARG A 281 -1.37 -4.83 -0.80
C ARG A 281 -1.55 -6.01 -1.74
N VAL A 282 -2.72 -6.18 -2.33
CA VAL A 282 -3.03 -7.31 -3.21
C VAL A 282 -2.14 -7.35 -4.46
N ILE A 283 -1.63 -6.20 -4.89
CA ILE A 283 -0.74 -6.11 -6.06
C ILE A 283 0.71 -6.41 -5.67
N VAL A 284 1.25 -5.75 -4.63
CA VAL A 284 2.70 -5.79 -4.35
C VAL A 284 3.08 -6.70 -3.18
N GLY A 285 2.17 -7.07 -2.30
CA GLY A 285 2.50 -7.77 -1.05
C GLY A 285 3.34 -9.02 -1.27
N ASN A 286 2.83 -9.99 -2.01
CA ASN A 286 3.51 -11.25 -2.29
C ASN A 286 4.52 -11.15 -3.45
N ALA A 287 4.65 -9.97 -4.07
CA ALA A 287 5.62 -9.72 -5.13
C ALA A 287 7.00 -9.31 -4.60
N GLY A 288 7.16 -9.18 -3.27
CA GLY A 288 8.41 -8.77 -2.66
C GLY A 288 8.75 -9.56 -1.40
N ILE A 289 10.04 -9.69 -1.15
CA ILE A 289 10.64 -10.30 0.04
C ILE A 289 11.69 -9.38 0.65
N LEU A 290 12.01 -9.59 1.94
CA LEU A 290 13.23 -9.07 2.55
C LEU A 290 14.21 -10.23 2.70
N LEU A 291 15.35 -10.14 2.03
CA LEU A 291 16.46 -11.07 2.13
C LEU A 291 17.38 -10.63 3.28
N THR A 292 17.75 -11.55 4.16
CA THR A 292 18.57 -11.28 5.34
C THR A 292 19.56 -12.42 5.59
N GLU A 293 20.66 -12.16 6.31
CA GLU A 293 21.69 -13.12 6.65
C GLU A 293 21.73 -13.37 8.16
N VAL A 294 21.87 -14.62 8.56
CA VAL A 294 22.03 -15.02 9.96
C VAL A 294 23.41 -14.61 10.48
N GLN A 295 23.43 -13.73 11.46
CA GLN A 295 24.64 -13.24 12.09
C GLN A 295 25.06 -14.14 13.24
N TYR A 296 24.12 -14.54 14.10
CA TYR A 296 24.37 -15.36 15.28
C TYR A 296 23.17 -16.22 15.65
N ILE A 297 23.46 -17.36 16.31
CA ILE A 297 22.48 -18.15 17.05
C ILE A 297 22.80 -17.97 18.53
N LYS A 298 21.82 -17.51 19.30
CA LYS A 298 21.96 -17.39 20.77
C LYS A 298 20.97 -18.33 21.44
N GLU A 299 21.46 -19.15 22.35
CA GLU A 299 20.64 -20.06 23.14
C GLU A 299 20.75 -19.71 24.62
N THR A 300 19.64 -19.70 25.30
CA THR A 300 19.51 -19.61 26.75
C THR A 300 18.83 -20.86 27.26
N ASP A 301 18.72 -21.03 28.56
CA ASP A 301 18.07 -22.18 29.17
C ASP A 301 16.58 -22.27 28.78
N THR A 302 15.97 -21.16 28.38
CA THR A 302 14.53 -21.06 28.10
C THR A 302 14.18 -20.74 26.67
N LYS A 303 15.12 -20.18 25.87
CA LYS A 303 14.78 -19.65 24.55
C LYS A 303 15.96 -19.67 23.57
N LYS A 304 15.63 -19.85 22.29
CA LYS A 304 16.59 -19.74 21.19
C LYS A 304 16.29 -18.52 20.34
N PHE A 305 17.33 -17.82 19.91
CA PHE A 305 17.26 -16.64 19.06
C PHE A 305 18.10 -16.88 17.80
N VAL A 306 17.50 -16.62 16.65
CA VAL A 306 18.19 -16.48 15.36
C VAL A 306 18.30 -15.00 15.07
N ILE A 307 19.50 -14.45 15.22
CA ILE A 307 19.81 -13.04 15.05
C ILE A 307 20.24 -12.82 13.60
N VAL A 308 19.51 -11.97 12.89
CA VAL A 308 19.78 -11.64 11.49
C VAL A 308 20.18 -10.17 11.34
N ASP A 309 20.71 -9.79 10.17
CA ASP A 309 21.17 -8.42 9.88
C ASP A 309 20.04 -7.44 9.49
N GLY A 310 18.86 -7.93 9.11
CA GLY A 310 17.67 -7.10 8.96
C GLY A 310 16.92 -6.96 10.29
N GLY A 311 16.18 -5.87 10.48
CA GLY A 311 15.44 -5.60 11.71
C GLY A 311 14.09 -4.90 11.50
N MET A 312 13.46 -4.51 12.63
CA MET A 312 12.21 -3.77 12.61
C MET A 312 12.33 -2.42 11.90
N ASN A 313 13.53 -1.85 11.85
CA ASN A 313 13.82 -0.64 11.06
C ASN A 313 13.66 -0.86 9.57
N ASP A 314 13.86 -2.08 9.06
CA ASP A 314 13.68 -2.44 7.66
C ASP A 314 12.25 -2.91 7.38
N LEU A 315 11.68 -3.76 8.24
CA LEU A 315 10.32 -4.32 8.11
C LEU A 315 9.59 -4.28 9.46
N ILE A 316 8.91 -3.18 9.74
CA ILE A 316 8.27 -2.91 11.03
C ILE A 316 6.99 -3.75 11.28
N ARG A 317 6.39 -4.32 10.26
CA ARG A 317 5.06 -4.92 10.35
C ARG A 317 4.90 -6.01 11.42
N PRO A 318 5.84 -6.96 11.61
CA PRO A 318 5.75 -7.93 12.71
C PRO A 318 5.73 -7.25 14.08
N ALA A 319 6.59 -6.26 14.31
CA ALA A 319 6.65 -5.53 15.57
C ALA A 319 5.40 -4.64 15.83
N LEU A 320 4.92 -3.93 14.79
CA LEU A 320 3.84 -2.94 14.93
C LEU A 320 2.44 -3.57 14.97
N TYR A 321 2.22 -4.62 14.16
CA TYR A 321 0.90 -5.22 13.98
C TYR A 321 0.81 -6.67 14.48
N GLY A 322 1.90 -7.25 14.98
CA GLY A 322 1.95 -8.69 15.24
C GLY A 322 1.75 -9.52 13.96
N SER A 323 2.05 -8.93 12.77
CA SER A 323 1.75 -9.59 11.51
C SER A 323 2.65 -10.80 11.28
N TYR A 324 2.04 -11.90 10.84
CA TYR A 324 2.82 -13.05 10.41
C TYR A 324 3.55 -12.75 9.11
N GLN A 325 4.81 -13.21 9.03
CA GLN A 325 5.60 -13.28 7.81
C GLN A 325 6.19 -14.68 7.73
N ALA A 326 6.02 -15.39 6.61
CA ALA A 326 6.72 -16.64 6.40
C ALA A 326 8.22 -16.36 6.25
N ILE A 327 9.03 -17.18 6.90
CA ILE A 327 10.50 -17.07 6.83
C ILE A 327 11.02 -18.37 6.25
N LEU A 328 11.62 -18.29 5.08
CA LEU A 328 12.10 -19.45 4.32
C LEU A 328 13.64 -19.42 4.26
N PRO A 329 14.32 -20.58 4.42
CA PRO A 329 15.74 -20.65 4.13
C PRO A 329 15.98 -20.47 2.64
N VAL A 330 17.00 -19.72 2.24
CA VAL A 330 17.35 -19.59 0.81
C VAL A 330 17.90 -20.90 0.25
N THR A 331 18.49 -21.72 1.09
CA THR A 331 18.89 -23.08 0.76
C THR A 331 18.09 -24.05 1.62
N GLU A 332 17.36 -24.97 1.01
CA GLU A 332 16.68 -26.04 1.74
C GLU A 332 17.70 -26.87 2.48
N SER A 333 17.42 -27.16 3.74
CA SER A 333 18.20 -28.04 4.60
C SER A 333 17.29 -29.07 5.28
N LYS A 334 17.76 -30.28 5.37
CA LYS A 334 17.13 -31.36 6.12
C LYS A 334 17.59 -31.39 7.59
N GLY A 335 18.10 -30.27 8.12
CA GLY A 335 18.58 -30.15 9.46
C GLY A 335 17.51 -30.31 10.56
N GLU A 336 17.95 -30.26 11.79
CA GLU A 336 17.11 -30.27 12.99
C GLU A 336 16.09 -29.13 12.95
N LYS A 337 14.84 -29.39 13.35
CA LYS A 337 13.84 -28.35 13.59
C LYS A 337 14.02 -27.77 14.99
N ILE A 338 14.00 -26.47 15.11
CA ILE A 338 14.04 -25.74 16.37
C ILE A 338 12.88 -24.75 16.45
N VAL A 339 12.45 -24.45 17.68
CA VAL A 339 11.56 -23.32 17.95
C VAL A 339 12.44 -22.16 18.41
N ALA A 340 12.38 -21.04 17.68
CA ALA A 340 13.22 -19.87 17.95
C ALA A 340 12.48 -18.56 17.62
N ASP A 341 12.91 -17.47 18.24
CA ASP A 341 12.58 -16.13 17.78
C ASP A 341 13.58 -15.74 16.68
N VAL A 342 13.07 -15.17 15.58
CA VAL A 342 13.90 -14.55 14.54
C VAL A 342 13.90 -13.05 14.81
N VAL A 343 15.06 -12.51 15.19
CA VAL A 343 15.22 -11.13 15.69
C VAL A 343 16.29 -10.38 14.91
N GLY A 344 16.15 -9.06 14.85
CA GLY A 344 17.12 -8.20 14.19
C GLY A 344 18.20 -7.64 15.13
N PRO A 345 18.99 -6.67 14.62
CA PRO A 345 20.11 -6.07 15.34
C PRO A 345 19.74 -4.83 16.17
N ILE A 346 18.46 -4.42 16.16
CA ILE A 346 18.02 -3.16 16.76
C ILE A 346 17.98 -3.29 18.29
N CYS A 347 18.48 -2.26 18.98
CA CYS A 347 18.51 -2.21 20.46
C CYS A 347 17.10 -1.92 21.02
N GLU A 348 16.15 -2.79 20.71
CA GLU A 348 14.73 -2.69 21.05
C GLU A 348 14.12 -4.09 21.25
N SER A 349 13.44 -4.32 22.37
CA SER A 349 12.80 -5.62 22.64
C SER A 349 11.67 -5.99 21.63
N GLY A 350 11.17 -5.00 20.92
CA GLY A 350 10.20 -5.16 19.84
C GLY A 350 10.82 -5.59 18.51
N ASP A 351 12.13 -5.74 18.41
CA ASP A 351 12.82 -6.09 17.16
C ASP A 351 12.76 -7.58 16.89
N PHE A 352 11.71 -8.01 16.23
CA PHE A 352 11.52 -9.40 15.80
C PHE A 352 10.79 -9.48 14.46
N PHE A 353 11.10 -10.51 13.69
CA PHE A 353 10.31 -10.93 12.51
C PHE A 353 9.35 -12.06 12.86
N ALA A 354 9.71 -12.91 13.84
CA ALA A 354 8.85 -13.98 14.32
C ALA A 354 9.20 -14.31 15.78
N LYS A 355 8.19 -14.75 16.54
CA LYS A 355 8.34 -15.32 17.88
C LYS A 355 7.89 -16.76 17.87
N ASP A 356 8.59 -17.59 18.67
CA ASP A 356 8.31 -19.02 18.87
C ASP A 356 8.06 -19.76 17.54
N ARG A 357 8.87 -19.44 16.51
CA ARG A 357 8.74 -19.98 15.16
C ARG A 357 9.48 -21.30 15.04
N GLU A 358 8.76 -22.34 14.55
CA GLU A 358 9.42 -23.56 14.10
C GLU A 358 10.17 -23.30 12.79
N ILE A 359 11.47 -23.45 12.78
CA ILE A 359 12.35 -23.34 11.61
C ILE A 359 13.40 -24.45 11.60
N THR A 360 13.93 -24.76 10.43
CA THR A 360 15.14 -25.58 10.36
C THR A 360 16.30 -24.78 10.94
N ARG A 361 17.06 -25.38 11.88
CA ARG A 361 18.18 -24.74 12.57
C ARG A 361 19.17 -24.17 11.54
N PRO A 362 19.29 -22.84 11.42
CA PRO A 362 20.26 -22.26 10.50
C PRO A 362 21.65 -22.22 11.14
N GLN A 363 22.64 -21.90 10.33
CA GLN A 363 24.00 -21.59 10.76
C GLN A 363 24.31 -20.12 10.48
N ARG A 364 25.37 -19.61 11.10
CA ARG A 364 25.90 -18.27 10.80
C ARG A 364 26.27 -18.20 9.32
N GLY A 365 25.84 -17.13 8.63
CA GLY A 365 26.04 -16.93 7.20
C GLY A 365 24.92 -17.53 6.33
N ASP A 366 23.98 -18.28 6.91
CA ASP A 366 22.81 -18.74 6.16
C ASP A 366 21.90 -17.57 5.80
N LEU A 367 21.32 -17.66 4.61
CA LEU A 367 20.38 -16.65 4.12
C LEU A 367 18.93 -17.06 4.39
N LEU A 368 18.15 -16.11 4.88
CA LEU A 368 16.72 -16.26 5.10
C LEU A 368 15.95 -15.24 4.26
N ALA A 369 14.80 -15.66 3.71
CA ALA A 369 13.87 -14.80 3.01
C ALA A 369 12.61 -14.59 3.86
N VAL A 370 12.35 -13.34 4.28
CA VAL A 370 11.11 -12.93 4.92
C VAL A 370 10.11 -12.61 3.80
N MET A 371 9.10 -13.47 3.64
CA MET A 371 8.17 -13.45 2.53
C MET A 371 7.11 -12.36 2.66
N SER A 372 6.41 -12.03 1.56
CA SER A 372 5.28 -11.09 1.53
C SER A 372 5.62 -9.69 2.09
N ALA A 373 6.85 -9.23 1.85
CA ALA A 373 7.38 -7.96 2.32
C ALA A 373 7.22 -6.81 1.30
N GLY A 374 6.55 -7.06 0.16
CA GLY A 374 6.44 -6.08 -0.93
C GLY A 374 5.55 -4.88 -0.63
N ALA A 375 4.55 -5.03 0.26
CA ALA A 375 3.64 -3.96 0.67
C ALA A 375 3.93 -3.50 2.10
N TYR A 376 4.02 -2.17 2.30
CA TYR A 376 4.25 -1.57 3.62
C TYR A 376 5.53 -2.11 4.31
N GLY A 377 6.51 -2.50 3.50
CA GLY A 377 7.86 -2.86 3.93
C GLY A 377 8.76 -1.63 3.83
N PHE A 378 9.47 -1.47 2.71
CA PHE A 378 10.42 -0.36 2.51
C PHE A 378 9.78 1.03 2.74
N THR A 379 8.53 1.24 2.39
CA THR A 379 7.83 2.53 2.61
C THR A 379 7.68 2.91 4.08
N MET A 380 7.77 1.94 4.99
CA MET A 380 7.74 2.15 6.44
C MET A 380 9.12 1.99 7.09
N ALA A 381 10.18 1.75 6.31
CA ALA A 381 11.53 1.62 6.83
C ALA A 381 12.04 2.94 7.40
N SER A 382 12.88 2.84 8.42
CA SER A 382 13.48 3.98 9.12
C SER A 382 15.00 3.78 9.32
N ASN A 383 15.66 4.83 9.78
CA ASN A 383 17.07 4.77 10.18
C ASN A 383 17.21 4.58 11.70
N TYR A 384 16.30 3.85 12.33
CA TYR A 384 16.40 3.59 13.77
C TYR A 384 17.73 2.92 14.14
N ASN A 385 18.32 3.34 15.25
CA ASN A 385 19.69 3.02 15.66
C ASN A 385 20.77 3.38 14.61
N SER A 386 20.49 4.37 13.73
CA SER A 386 21.38 4.81 12.64
C SER A 386 21.79 3.68 11.67
N HIS A 387 20.89 2.69 11.46
CA HIS A 387 21.08 1.71 10.40
C HIS A 387 20.71 2.32 9.03
N PRO A 388 21.59 2.22 8.02
CA PRO A 388 21.27 2.59 6.64
C PRO A 388 20.13 1.73 6.08
N LYS A 389 19.20 2.37 5.34
CA LYS A 389 18.13 1.61 4.67
C LYS A 389 18.70 0.66 3.62
N PRO A 390 18.10 -0.54 3.48
CA PRO A 390 18.56 -1.56 2.54
C PRO A 390 18.33 -1.13 1.08
N PRO A 391 19.04 -1.74 0.12
CA PRO A 391 18.76 -1.55 -1.29
C PRO A 391 17.44 -2.21 -1.68
N GLU A 392 16.85 -1.70 -2.77
CA GLU A 392 15.70 -2.33 -3.43
C GLU A 392 16.13 -2.88 -4.79
N ILE A 393 15.79 -4.14 -5.06
CA ILE A 393 16.18 -4.88 -6.25
C ILE A 393 14.92 -5.33 -7.00
N LEU A 394 14.89 -5.10 -8.31
CA LEU A 394 13.85 -5.59 -9.22
C LEU A 394 14.42 -6.70 -10.08
N VAL A 395 13.81 -7.88 -10.02
CA VAL A 395 14.14 -9.02 -10.88
C VAL A 395 13.21 -9.01 -12.09
N ASP A 396 13.77 -9.21 -13.27
CA ASP A 396 13.09 -9.30 -14.56
C ASP A 396 13.67 -10.48 -15.36
N GLY A 397 13.01 -11.62 -15.31
CA GLY A 397 13.47 -12.87 -15.91
C GLY A 397 14.78 -13.37 -15.30
N ASP A 398 15.84 -13.41 -16.09
CA ASP A 398 17.18 -13.88 -15.73
C ASP A 398 18.14 -12.77 -15.23
N ARG A 399 17.63 -11.53 -15.13
CA ARG A 399 18.37 -10.34 -14.73
C ARG A 399 17.78 -9.71 -13.48
N TYR A 400 18.62 -8.93 -12.80
CA TYR A 400 18.16 -8.07 -11.74
C TYR A 400 18.78 -6.67 -11.85
N TYR A 401 18.09 -5.69 -11.27
CA TYR A 401 18.49 -4.29 -11.27
C TYR A 401 18.39 -3.74 -9.85
N VAL A 402 19.43 -3.03 -9.41
CA VAL A 402 19.38 -2.25 -8.18
C VAL A 402 18.59 -0.97 -8.48
N VAL A 403 17.30 -0.97 -8.12
CA VAL A 403 16.35 0.14 -8.39
C VAL A 403 16.35 1.19 -7.28
N ARG A 404 17.01 0.90 -6.16
CA ARG A 404 17.43 1.82 -5.11
C ARG A 404 18.72 1.31 -4.49
N LYS A 405 19.72 2.17 -4.40
CA LYS A 405 20.98 1.86 -3.73
C LYS A 405 20.76 1.76 -2.21
N ARG A 406 21.61 0.96 -1.54
CA ARG A 406 21.75 1.02 -0.08
C ARG A 406 22.16 2.42 0.32
N GLU A 407 21.63 2.95 1.41
CA GLU A 407 22.10 4.20 1.98
C GLU A 407 23.56 4.03 2.46
N SER A 408 24.37 5.06 2.24
CA SER A 408 25.71 5.20 2.83
C SER A 408 25.63 5.78 4.24
N LEU A 409 26.74 5.79 4.98
CA LEU A 409 26.79 6.49 6.27
C LEU A 409 26.62 8.00 6.10
N ASP A 410 27.07 8.57 4.98
CA ASP A 410 26.87 9.99 4.66
C ASP A 410 25.41 10.34 4.42
N ASP A 411 24.61 9.40 3.89
CA ASP A 411 23.16 9.61 3.71
C ASP A 411 22.44 9.74 5.06
N LEU A 412 22.98 9.14 6.15
CA LEU A 412 22.38 9.21 7.48
C LEU A 412 22.42 10.63 8.07
N ILE A 413 23.46 11.40 7.73
CA ILE A 413 23.70 12.75 8.25
C ILE A 413 23.38 13.84 7.21
N ASN A 414 22.80 13.46 6.07
CA ASN A 414 22.47 14.38 5.00
C ASN A 414 21.48 15.45 5.49
N GLY A 415 21.87 16.72 5.41
CA GLY A 415 21.09 17.86 5.90
C GLY A 415 21.36 18.23 7.37
N GLU A 416 22.21 17.49 8.10
CA GLU A 416 22.62 17.88 9.45
C GLU A 416 23.76 18.91 9.41
N VAL A 417 23.73 19.87 10.31
CA VAL A 417 24.72 20.94 10.40
C VAL A 417 25.16 21.11 11.85
N ILE A 418 26.49 21.16 12.10
CA ILE A 418 27.05 21.58 13.38
C ILE A 418 27.06 23.11 13.38
N PRO A 419 26.27 23.79 14.24
CA PRO A 419 26.23 25.25 14.27
C PRO A 419 27.56 25.84 14.73
N PRO A 420 27.93 27.06 14.27
CA PRO A 420 29.19 27.69 14.63
C PRO A 420 29.42 27.84 16.14
N SER A 421 28.36 27.94 16.93
CA SER A 421 28.42 28.03 18.40
C SER A 421 28.92 26.74 19.09
N LEU A 422 28.97 25.61 18.37
CA LEU A 422 29.45 24.32 18.85
C LEU A 422 30.82 23.92 18.23
N GLN A 423 31.33 24.73 17.30
CA GLN A 423 32.68 24.59 16.73
C GLN A 423 33.69 25.39 17.55
#